data_00bdce0b94f96574b23220d10ff6e67e
#
_entry.id   00bdce0b94f96574b23220d10ff6e67e
#
_cell.length_a   1.000
_cell.length_b   1.000
_cell.length_c   1.000
_cell.angle_alpha   90.00
_cell.angle_beta   90.00
_cell.angle_gamma   90.00
#
_symmetry.space_group_name_H-M   'P 1'
#
loop_
_entity.id
_entity.type
_entity.pdbx_description
1 polymer ?
#
loop_
_entity_poly.entity_id
_entity_poly.type
_entity_poly.pdbx_seq_one_letter_code
_entity_poly.pdbx_strand_id
1 'polypeptide(L)'
;GVAVTEPEFLKAVLDAVQDVSELPLSIDYPNLDVQKFAFSHYRQEAKPLINSISELRYEMLEVLKIRPAKVLLMASERDVNGKKVANHTPDEIHATAHRMAERVLNDNPNMTMDDIFIDVSVCPIATDMEGLIPMAVNAIKLIGSDPYFKGVHMSVGLSNLSIMVPAKTKEGLPLKELLESAFLTNTVPYGLDTIIGTAGRNYQMLPMDNPVLQAFNETMQLTDIDALLCIQELYQ
;
A
#
# COMPACT_ATOMS: atom_id res chain seq x y z
N GLY A 1 -6.66 -11.73 -4.56
CA GLY A 1 -7.93 -11.26 -5.04
C GLY A 1 -8.39 -12.01 -6.30
N VAL A 2 -9.65 -12.38 -6.37
CA VAL A 2 -10.25 -12.92 -7.61
C VAL A 2 -10.83 -11.73 -8.37
N ALA A 3 -10.48 -11.59 -9.65
CA ALA A 3 -11.09 -10.59 -10.52
C ALA A 3 -12.53 -11.06 -10.82
N VAL A 4 -13.48 -10.56 -10.03
CA VAL A 4 -14.89 -10.88 -10.16
C VAL A 4 -15.58 -9.77 -10.92
N THR A 5 -15.87 -10.00 -12.18
CA THR A 5 -16.55 -9.03 -13.06
C THR A 5 -18.05 -9.32 -13.21
N GLU A 6 -18.48 -10.56 -12.93
CA GLU A 6 -19.88 -10.96 -13.02
C GLU A 6 -20.65 -10.48 -11.77
N PRO A 7 -21.68 -9.61 -11.91
CA PRO A 7 -22.37 -9.00 -10.78
C PRO A 7 -22.94 -10.00 -9.77
N GLU A 8 -23.54 -11.09 -10.25
CA GLU A 8 -24.11 -12.11 -9.38
C GLU A 8 -23.06 -12.85 -8.55
N PHE A 9 -21.92 -13.15 -9.15
CA PHE A 9 -20.80 -13.78 -8.45
C PHE A 9 -20.15 -12.80 -7.47
N LEU A 10 -19.95 -11.55 -7.86
CA LEU A 10 -19.44 -10.50 -6.95
C LEU A 10 -20.37 -10.36 -5.73
N LYS A 11 -21.69 -10.32 -5.96
CA LYS A 11 -22.66 -10.26 -4.85
C LYS A 11 -22.53 -11.47 -3.94
N ALA A 12 -22.44 -12.69 -4.49
CA ALA A 12 -22.31 -13.91 -3.69
C ALA A 12 -21.02 -13.90 -2.85
N VAL A 13 -19.90 -13.40 -3.39
CA VAL A 13 -18.64 -13.26 -2.64
C VAL A 13 -18.79 -12.22 -1.53
N LEU A 14 -19.36 -11.06 -1.82
CA LEU A 14 -19.60 -10.01 -0.82
C LEU A 14 -20.49 -10.52 0.31
N ASP A 15 -21.60 -11.17 -0.02
CA ASP A 15 -22.53 -11.73 0.96
C ASP A 15 -21.82 -12.75 1.85
N ALA A 16 -21.08 -13.71 1.26
CA ALA A 16 -20.37 -14.74 2.00
C ALA A 16 -19.33 -14.17 2.99
N VAL A 17 -18.61 -13.11 2.58
CA VAL A 17 -17.64 -12.45 3.46
C VAL A 17 -18.34 -11.68 4.58
N GLN A 18 -19.40 -10.93 4.23
CA GLN A 18 -20.14 -10.13 5.21
C GLN A 18 -20.96 -10.96 6.19
N ASP A 19 -21.27 -12.21 5.85
CA ASP A 19 -21.97 -13.14 6.75
C ASP A 19 -21.05 -13.70 7.86
N VAL A 20 -19.72 -13.65 7.67
CA VAL A 20 -18.73 -14.22 8.59
C VAL A 20 -17.80 -13.17 9.22
N SER A 21 -17.83 -11.93 8.77
CA SER A 21 -16.97 -10.85 9.26
C SER A 21 -17.73 -9.53 9.37
N GLU A 22 -17.53 -8.83 10.47
CA GLU A 22 -18.01 -7.46 10.70
C GLU A 22 -16.96 -6.40 10.35
N LEU A 23 -15.75 -6.82 9.95
CA LEU A 23 -14.68 -5.91 9.57
C LEU A 23 -15.00 -5.19 8.26
N PRO A 24 -14.62 -3.91 8.12
CA PRO A 24 -14.82 -3.18 6.87
C PRO A 24 -14.06 -3.84 5.72
N LEU A 25 -14.67 -3.83 4.53
CA LEU A 25 -14.07 -4.43 3.34
C LEU A 25 -13.27 -3.39 2.56
N SER A 26 -12.12 -3.81 2.05
CA SER A 26 -11.39 -3.09 1.00
C SER A 26 -11.79 -3.65 -0.35
N ILE A 27 -12.44 -2.83 -1.17
CA ILE A 27 -12.86 -3.23 -2.51
C ILE A 27 -11.72 -2.91 -3.48
N ASP A 28 -10.94 -3.92 -3.81
CA ASP A 28 -9.74 -3.82 -4.64
C ASP A 28 -10.06 -4.17 -6.10
N TYR A 29 -10.59 -3.20 -6.83
CA TYR A 29 -10.87 -3.35 -8.25
C TYR A 29 -10.85 -2.00 -9.00
N PRO A 30 -10.17 -1.89 -10.17
CA PRO A 30 -9.95 -0.62 -10.86
C PRO A 30 -11.12 -0.16 -11.76
N ASN A 31 -12.27 -0.83 -11.71
CA ASN A 31 -13.44 -0.49 -12.54
C ASN A 31 -14.53 0.16 -11.70
N LEU A 32 -15.00 1.33 -12.14
CA LEU A 32 -16.00 2.13 -11.43
C LEU A 32 -17.34 1.41 -11.25
N ASP A 33 -17.82 0.70 -12.27
CA ASP A 33 -19.13 0.02 -12.19
C ASP A 33 -19.09 -1.14 -11.19
N VAL A 34 -17.95 -1.88 -11.13
CA VAL A 34 -17.72 -2.93 -10.14
C VAL A 34 -17.67 -2.33 -8.73
N GLN A 35 -16.99 -1.21 -8.55
CA GLN A 35 -16.95 -0.49 -7.27
C GLN A 35 -18.36 -0.03 -6.87
N LYS A 36 -19.10 0.63 -7.77
CA LYS A 36 -20.48 1.07 -7.52
C LYS A 36 -21.39 -0.10 -7.14
N PHE A 37 -21.28 -1.22 -7.85
CA PHE A 37 -22.03 -2.42 -7.54
C PHE A 37 -21.71 -2.97 -6.15
N ALA A 38 -20.41 -3.14 -5.83
CA ALA A 38 -19.97 -3.64 -4.53
C ALA A 38 -20.45 -2.75 -3.38
N PHE A 39 -20.31 -1.42 -3.52
CA PHE A 39 -20.71 -0.45 -2.51
C PHE A 39 -22.23 -0.39 -2.31
N SER A 40 -23.03 -0.64 -3.35
CA SER A 40 -24.49 -0.73 -3.24
C SER A 40 -24.98 -1.99 -2.50
N HIS A 41 -24.15 -3.04 -2.45
CA HIS A 41 -24.44 -4.30 -1.75
C HIS A 41 -23.69 -4.46 -0.41
N TYR A 42 -22.91 -3.45 -0.03
CA TYR A 42 -22.22 -3.44 1.25
C TYR A 42 -23.20 -3.20 2.40
N ARG A 43 -23.17 -4.06 3.44
CA ARG A 43 -24.19 -4.09 4.52
C ARG A 43 -23.70 -3.58 5.87
N GLN A 44 -22.36 -3.55 6.08
CA GLN A 44 -21.78 -3.21 7.37
C GLN A 44 -21.86 -1.71 7.65
N GLU A 45 -21.85 -1.33 8.94
CA GLU A 45 -21.89 0.08 9.37
C GLU A 45 -20.55 0.78 9.17
N ALA A 46 -19.43 0.06 9.40
CA ALA A 46 -18.09 0.60 9.23
C ALA A 46 -17.85 1.03 7.77
N LYS A 47 -17.18 2.17 7.57
CA LYS A 47 -16.85 2.67 6.22
C LYS A 47 -15.97 1.67 5.46
N PRO A 48 -16.39 1.19 4.28
CA PRO A 48 -15.52 0.40 3.41
C PRO A 48 -14.41 1.26 2.83
N LEU A 49 -13.36 0.61 2.28
CA LEU A 49 -12.24 1.27 1.63
C LEU A 49 -12.34 1.13 0.10
N ILE A 50 -12.30 2.26 -0.60
CA ILE A 50 -12.12 2.30 -2.06
C ILE A 50 -10.62 2.04 -2.34
N ASN A 51 -10.30 0.91 -2.95
CA ASN A 51 -8.94 0.54 -3.33
C ASN A 51 -8.90 0.35 -4.87
N SER A 52 -8.36 1.29 -5.59
CA SER A 52 -7.67 2.51 -5.23
C SER A 52 -8.02 3.67 -6.18
N ILE A 53 -7.68 4.87 -5.78
CA ILE A 53 -7.79 6.08 -6.60
C ILE A 53 -6.37 6.51 -7.01
N SER A 54 -6.18 6.88 -8.27
CA SER A 54 -4.98 7.60 -8.75
C SER A 54 -5.40 8.93 -9.39
N GLU A 55 -4.43 9.80 -9.70
CA GLU A 55 -4.73 11.09 -10.36
C GLU A 55 -5.49 10.91 -11.69
N LEU A 56 -5.35 9.76 -12.35
CA LEU A 56 -6.08 9.41 -13.59
C LEU A 56 -7.42 8.71 -13.37
N ARG A 57 -7.84 8.50 -12.12
CA ARG A 57 -9.06 7.74 -11.78
C ARG A 57 -9.88 8.41 -10.70
N TYR A 58 -9.95 9.74 -10.72
CA TYR A 58 -10.79 10.50 -9.77
C TYR A 58 -12.29 10.22 -9.92
N GLU A 59 -12.74 9.64 -11.05
CA GLU A 59 -14.12 9.16 -11.21
C GLU A 59 -14.51 8.14 -10.14
N MET A 60 -13.56 7.43 -9.53
CA MET A 60 -13.82 6.52 -8.41
C MET A 60 -14.46 7.23 -7.20
N LEU A 61 -14.25 8.53 -7.03
CA LEU A 61 -14.91 9.33 -5.99
C LEU A 61 -16.45 9.37 -6.14
N GLU A 62 -16.99 9.02 -7.31
CA GLU A 62 -18.43 8.89 -7.48
C GLU A 62 -19.06 7.82 -6.58
N VAL A 63 -18.29 6.84 -6.14
CA VAL A 63 -18.72 5.81 -5.20
C VAL A 63 -19.15 6.42 -3.86
N LEU A 64 -18.56 7.55 -3.46
CA LEU A 64 -18.94 8.28 -2.24
C LEU A 64 -20.38 8.83 -2.28
N LYS A 65 -20.98 8.95 -3.47
CA LYS A 65 -22.40 9.32 -3.62
C LYS A 65 -23.35 8.19 -3.21
N ILE A 66 -22.87 6.94 -3.18
CA ILE A 66 -23.65 5.76 -2.78
C ILE A 66 -23.65 5.65 -1.25
N ARG A 67 -22.45 5.78 -0.64
CA ARG A 67 -22.27 5.74 0.81
C ARG A 67 -20.93 6.33 1.24
N PRO A 68 -20.82 6.80 2.49
CA PRO A 68 -19.53 7.19 3.05
C PRO A 68 -18.52 6.04 3.00
N ALA A 69 -17.28 6.34 2.63
CA ALA A 69 -16.19 5.39 2.53
C ALA A 69 -14.85 6.04 2.88
N LYS A 70 -13.85 5.23 3.17
CA LYS A 70 -12.45 5.61 3.19
C LYS A 70 -11.84 5.43 1.79
N VAL A 71 -10.74 6.12 1.48
CA VAL A 71 -10.12 6.08 0.15
C VAL A 71 -8.64 5.77 0.25
N LEU A 72 -8.14 4.88 -0.61
CA LEU A 72 -6.72 4.61 -0.78
C LEU A 72 -6.23 5.35 -2.02
N LEU A 73 -5.27 6.26 -1.81
CA LEU A 73 -4.68 7.12 -2.83
C LEU A 73 -3.33 6.59 -3.26
N MET A 74 -3.19 6.21 -4.53
CA MET A 74 -1.94 5.73 -5.13
C MET A 74 -1.01 6.91 -5.43
N ALA A 75 -0.08 7.21 -4.52
CA ALA A 75 0.86 8.31 -4.66
C ALA A 75 2.14 7.96 -5.43
N SER A 76 2.32 6.71 -5.83
CA SER A 76 3.48 6.25 -6.61
C SER A 76 3.47 6.66 -8.08
N GLU A 77 2.35 7.23 -8.54
CA GLU A 77 2.16 7.67 -9.91
C GLU A 77 1.42 9.00 -9.96
N ARG A 78 1.61 9.77 -11.03
CA ARG A 78 0.94 11.06 -11.26
C ARG A 78 0.41 11.17 -12.69
N ASP A 79 -0.53 12.08 -12.87
CA ASP A 79 -0.98 12.50 -14.20
C ASP A 79 -0.06 13.58 -14.77
N VAL A 80 0.43 13.34 -15.98
CA VAL A 80 1.12 14.34 -16.79
C VAL A 80 0.43 14.43 -18.14
N ASN A 81 -0.43 15.44 -18.31
CA ASN A 81 -1.18 15.66 -19.55
C ASN A 81 -2.04 14.45 -19.98
N GLY A 82 -2.76 13.84 -19.06
CA GLY A 82 -3.59 12.66 -19.30
C GLY A 82 -2.83 11.34 -19.43
N LYS A 83 -1.55 11.32 -19.08
CA LYS A 83 -0.70 10.14 -19.11
C LYS A 83 -0.21 9.78 -17.70
N LYS A 84 -0.26 8.49 -17.41
CA LYS A 84 0.33 7.93 -16.20
C LYS A 84 1.85 8.03 -16.27
N VAL A 85 2.45 8.67 -15.28
CA VAL A 85 3.90 8.75 -15.10
C VAL A 85 4.24 8.28 -13.69
N ALA A 86 5.21 7.38 -13.55
CA ALA A 86 5.71 6.94 -12.26
C ALA A 86 6.43 8.09 -11.54
N ASN A 87 6.32 8.13 -10.22
CA ASN A 87 7.15 8.99 -9.38
C ASN A 87 8.47 8.28 -9.09
N HIS A 88 9.58 9.01 -9.21
CA HIS A 88 10.95 8.48 -9.06
C HIS A 88 11.70 9.08 -7.86
N THR A 89 11.07 9.98 -7.13
CA THR A 89 11.66 10.58 -5.92
C THR A 89 10.65 10.63 -4.77
N PRO A 90 11.11 10.63 -3.50
CA PRO A 90 10.23 10.81 -2.34
C PRO A 90 9.43 12.12 -2.40
N ASP A 91 10.05 13.20 -2.91
CA ASP A 91 9.38 14.50 -3.06
C ASP A 91 8.23 14.46 -4.08
N GLU A 92 8.40 13.73 -5.19
CA GLU A 92 7.33 13.52 -6.18
C GLU A 92 6.16 12.75 -5.59
N ILE A 93 6.43 11.70 -4.80
CA ILE A 93 5.40 10.93 -4.09
C ILE A 93 4.67 11.84 -3.10
N HIS A 94 5.42 12.59 -2.28
CA HIS A 94 4.86 13.51 -1.30
C HIS A 94 3.98 14.59 -1.97
N ALA A 95 4.47 15.22 -3.04
CA ALA A 95 3.72 16.22 -3.77
C ALA A 95 2.44 15.66 -4.42
N THR A 96 2.49 14.42 -4.92
CA THR A 96 1.31 13.73 -5.46
C THR A 96 0.32 13.41 -4.36
N ALA A 97 0.78 12.87 -3.22
CA ALA A 97 -0.05 12.62 -2.05
C ALA A 97 -0.78 13.88 -1.58
N HIS A 98 -0.06 15.01 -1.53
CA HIS A 98 -0.62 16.31 -1.13
C HIS A 98 -1.74 16.76 -2.08
N ARG A 99 -1.48 16.78 -3.39
CA ARG A 99 -2.49 17.18 -4.39
C ARG A 99 -3.72 16.28 -4.35
N MET A 100 -3.52 14.96 -4.19
CA MET A 100 -4.62 14.01 -4.15
C MET A 100 -5.46 14.17 -2.87
N ALA A 101 -4.82 14.31 -1.71
CA ALA A 101 -5.52 14.53 -0.45
C ALA A 101 -6.30 15.85 -0.46
N GLU A 102 -5.67 16.95 -0.91
CA GLU A 102 -6.32 18.25 -1.08
C GLU A 102 -7.55 18.17 -2.00
N ARG A 103 -7.42 17.50 -3.15
CA ARG A 103 -8.52 17.28 -4.09
C ARG A 103 -9.68 16.51 -3.47
N VAL A 104 -9.37 15.40 -2.79
CA VAL A 104 -10.40 14.56 -2.15
C VAL A 104 -11.17 15.33 -1.09
N LEU A 105 -10.47 16.08 -0.22
CA LEU A 105 -11.09 16.86 0.85
C LEU A 105 -11.91 18.04 0.32
N ASN A 106 -11.43 18.73 -0.72
CA ASN A 106 -12.14 19.84 -1.33
C ASN A 106 -13.43 19.38 -2.03
N ASP A 107 -13.38 18.28 -2.73
CA ASP A 107 -14.54 17.72 -3.45
C ASP A 107 -15.54 17.03 -2.51
N ASN A 108 -15.11 16.62 -1.30
CA ASN A 108 -15.91 15.86 -0.34
C ASN A 108 -15.78 16.41 1.08
N PRO A 109 -16.47 17.52 1.40
CA PRO A 109 -16.28 18.26 2.66
C PRO A 109 -16.67 17.50 3.94
N ASN A 110 -17.30 16.33 3.81
CA ASN A 110 -17.60 15.44 4.94
C ASN A 110 -16.47 14.43 5.24
N MET A 111 -15.41 14.40 4.43
CA MET A 111 -14.23 13.58 4.67
C MET A 111 -13.20 14.32 5.50
N THR A 112 -12.41 13.55 6.22
CA THR A 112 -11.28 14.04 7.03
C THR A 112 -10.01 13.30 6.63
N MET A 113 -8.85 13.72 7.15
CA MET A 113 -7.59 12.99 6.93
C MET A 113 -7.66 11.53 7.41
N ASP A 114 -8.45 11.21 8.44
CA ASP A 114 -8.68 9.83 8.90
C ASP A 114 -9.41 8.94 7.86
N ASP A 115 -10.04 9.53 6.88
CA ASP A 115 -10.68 8.80 5.79
C ASP A 115 -9.71 8.51 4.62
N ILE A 116 -8.47 8.99 4.68
CA ILE A 116 -7.49 8.93 3.60
C ILE A 116 -6.36 7.96 3.97
N PHE A 117 -6.09 7.03 3.06
CA PHE A 117 -4.92 6.13 3.08
C PHE A 117 -4.02 6.50 1.92
N ILE A 118 -2.74 6.79 2.17
CA ILE A 118 -1.77 7.08 1.12
C ILE A 118 -0.92 5.82 0.89
N ASP A 119 -0.95 5.29 -0.32
CA ASP A 119 -0.12 4.17 -0.74
C ASP A 119 1.05 4.67 -1.59
N VAL A 120 2.26 4.43 -1.10
CA VAL A 120 3.51 4.83 -1.77
C VAL A 120 4.03 3.76 -2.73
N SER A 121 3.37 2.61 -2.80
CA SER A 121 3.76 1.39 -3.48
C SER A 121 5.07 0.77 -2.96
N VAL A 122 5.18 -0.54 -3.12
CA VAL A 122 6.39 -1.32 -2.85
C VAL A 122 6.58 -2.33 -3.97
N CYS A 123 7.79 -2.43 -4.51
CA CYS A 123 8.17 -3.41 -5.52
C CYS A 123 8.91 -4.62 -4.89
N PRO A 124 9.12 -5.71 -5.66
CA PRO A 124 9.92 -6.83 -5.19
C PRO A 124 11.39 -6.44 -4.98
N ILE A 125 11.92 -6.65 -3.77
CA ILE A 125 13.30 -6.30 -3.42
C ILE A 125 14.33 -7.06 -4.27
N ALA A 126 13.99 -8.27 -4.70
CA ALA A 126 14.87 -9.09 -5.55
C ALA A 126 15.07 -8.54 -6.97
N THR A 127 14.36 -7.49 -7.35
CA THR A 127 14.45 -6.87 -8.69
C THR A 127 14.57 -5.35 -8.66
N ASP A 128 14.74 -4.77 -7.48
CA ASP A 128 14.82 -3.33 -7.30
C ASP A 128 16.22 -2.79 -7.67
N MET A 129 16.45 -2.55 -8.94
CA MET A 129 17.66 -1.92 -9.45
C MET A 129 17.57 -0.39 -9.44
N GLU A 130 16.36 0.16 -9.29
CA GLU A 130 16.12 1.60 -9.41
C GLU A 130 16.06 2.31 -8.04
N GLY A 131 16.15 1.56 -6.93
CA GLY A 131 16.06 2.12 -5.59
C GLY A 131 14.64 2.54 -5.20
N LEU A 132 13.63 1.85 -5.71
CA LEU A 132 12.22 2.15 -5.43
C LEU A 132 11.84 1.85 -3.98
N ILE A 133 12.50 0.87 -3.34
CA ILE A 133 12.25 0.56 -1.92
C ILE A 133 12.81 1.65 -0.99
N PRO A 134 14.08 2.07 -1.10
CA PRO A 134 14.56 3.24 -0.33
C PRO A 134 13.76 4.50 -0.64
N MET A 135 13.30 4.70 -1.87
CA MET A 135 12.39 5.79 -2.22
C MET A 135 11.07 5.72 -1.44
N ALA A 136 10.42 4.54 -1.38
CA ALA A 136 9.18 4.33 -0.64
C ALA A 136 9.38 4.57 0.87
N VAL A 137 10.45 4.04 1.47
CA VAL A 137 10.80 4.28 2.88
C VAL A 137 10.98 5.76 3.16
N ASN A 138 11.68 6.49 2.30
CA ASN A 138 11.91 7.93 2.47
C ASN A 138 10.63 8.76 2.21
N ALA A 139 9.76 8.35 1.29
CA ALA A 139 8.46 8.99 1.09
C ALA A 139 7.56 8.84 2.33
N ILE A 140 7.54 7.67 2.97
CA ILE A 140 6.81 7.45 4.24
C ILE A 140 7.34 8.40 5.32
N LYS A 141 8.67 8.54 5.46
CA LYS A 141 9.28 9.47 6.43
C LYS A 141 8.89 10.91 6.14
N LEU A 142 8.88 11.31 4.89
CA LEU A 142 8.56 12.66 4.47
C LEU A 142 7.08 12.97 4.76
N ILE A 143 6.15 12.10 4.37
CA ILE A 143 4.72 12.25 4.61
C ILE A 143 4.44 12.26 6.13
N GLY A 144 5.02 11.31 6.88
CA GLY A 144 4.81 11.20 8.32
C GLY A 144 5.36 12.35 9.14
N SER A 145 6.34 13.10 8.61
CA SER A 145 6.89 14.30 9.25
C SER A 145 6.18 15.60 8.89
N ASP A 146 5.32 15.59 7.86
CA ASP A 146 4.61 16.78 7.41
C ASP A 146 3.33 16.99 8.22
N PRO A 147 3.20 18.12 8.95
CA PRO A 147 2.00 18.46 9.71
C PRO A 147 0.70 18.50 8.88
N TYR A 148 0.80 18.73 7.57
CA TYR A 148 -0.36 18.71 6.68
C TYR A 148 -1.07 17.36 6.72
N PHE A 149 -0.33 16.27 6.78
CA PHE A 149 -0.86 14.90 6.79
C PHE A 149 -1.26 14.39 8.18
N LYS A 150 -1.38 15.26 9.17
CA LYS A 150 -1.78 14.83 10.51
C LYS A 150 -3.14 14.13 10.48
N GLY A 151 -3.16 12.87 10.90
CA GLY A 151 -4.37 12.01 10.94
C GLY A 151 -4.60 11.18 9.68
N VAL A 152 -3.75 11.30 8.64
CA VAL A 152 -3.77 10.41 7.49
C VAL A 152 -3.25 9.02 7.87
N HIS A 153 -3.73 7.99 7.19
CA HIS A 153 -3.16 6.65 7.24
C HIS A 153 -2.16 6.45 6.09
N MET A 154 -1.08 5.72 6.33
CA MET A 154 -0.16 5.32 5.26
C MET A 154 -0.23 3.81 5.03
N SER A 155 -0.29 3.41 3.76
CA SER A 155 -0.44 2.02 3.33
C SER A 155 0.63 1.60 2.35
N VAL A 156 0.93 0.30 2.33
CA VAL A 156 1.74 -0.34 1.29
C VAL A 156 1.25 -1.76 1.01
N GLY A 157 1.41 -2.22 -0.23
CA GLY A 157 1.28 -3.62 -0.59
C GLY A 157 2.48 -4.43 -0.11
N LEU A 158 2.60 -4.65 1.21
CA LEU A 158 3.80 -5.21 1.85
C LEU A 158 4.21 -6.57 1.28
N SER A 159 3.25 -7.43 0.92
CA SER A 159 3.54 -8.74 0.34
C SER A 159 4.30 -8.67 -0.99
N ASN A 160 4.24 -7.54 -1.70
CA ASN A 160 5.00 -7.34 -2.94
C ASN A 160 6.51 -7.33 -2.68
N LEU A 161 6.97 -6.81 -1.54
CA LEU A 161 8.37 -6.73 -1.18
C LEU A 161 9.09 -8.07 -1.32
N SER A 162 8.46 -9.15 -0.87
CA SER A 162 9.04 -10.48 -0.80
C SER A 162 8.68 -11.39 -1.98
N ILE A 163 8.05 -10.85 -3.04
CA ILE A 163 7.85 -11.59 -4.29
C ILE A 163 9.24 -11.92 -4.88
N MET A 164 9.38 -13.14 -5.41
CA MET A 164 10.60 -13.67 -6.06
C MET A 164 11.76 -14.00 -5.12
N VAL A 165 11.70 -13.71 -3.80
CA VAL A 165 12.68 -14.28 -2.87
C VAL A 165 12.25 -15.68 -2.40
N PRO A 166 13.19 -16.57 -2.06
CA PRO A 166 12.87 -17.89 -1.52
C PRO A 166 12.21 -17.81 -0.14
N ALA A 167 11.60 -18.91 0.30
CA ALA A 167 10.89 -18.95 1.57
C ALA A 167 11.83 -18.83 2.79
N LYS A 168 13.08 -19.25 2.64
CA LYS A 168 14.05 -19.36 3.74
C LYS A 168 15.42 -18.79 3.39
N THR A 169 16.12 -18.31 4.41
CA THR A 169 17.57 -17.99 4.34
C THR A 169 18.41 -19.24 4.26
N LYS A 170 19.74 -19.09 4.06
CA LYS A 170 20.72 -20.19 4.16
C LYS A 170 20.63 -20.95 5.49
N GLU A 171 20.38 -20.24 6.57
CA GLU A 171 20.23 -20.76 7.92
C GLU A 171 18.84 -21.32 8.23
N GLY A 172 17.92 -21.30 7.24
CA GLY A 172 16.59 -21.85 7.37
C GLY A 172 15.54 -20.91 8.00
N LEU A 173 15.87 -19.63 8.24
CA LEU A 173 14.95 -18.63 8.78
C LEU A 173 13.87 -18.22 7.75
N PRO A 174 12.68 -17.78 8.17
CA PRO A 174 11.57 -17.42 7.28
C PRO A 174 11.86 -16.07 6.58
N LEU A 175 12.58 -16.10 5.45
CA LEU A 175 13.10 -14.91 4.78
C LEU A 175 12.04 -13.89 4.41
N LYS A 176 10.90 -14.34 3.85
CA LYS A 176 9.82 -13.42 3.42
C LYS A 176 9.26 -12.62 4.58
N GLU A 177 8.96 -13.29 5.69
CA GLU A 177 8.44 -12.62 6.91
C GLU A 177 9.46 -11.65 7.50
N LEU A 178 10.74 -12.04 7.49
CA LEU A 178 11.80 -11.20 8.04
C LEU A 178 12.08 -9.97 7.17
N LEU A 179 12.06 -10.08 5.83
CA LEU A 179 12.21 -8.93 4.94
C LEU A 179 11.04 -7.95 5.08
N GLU A 180 9.80 -8.47 5.13
CA GLU A 180 8.62 -7.64 5.35
C GLU A 180 8.65 -6.99 6.73
N SER A 181 9.10 -7.71 7.76
CA SER A 181 9.31 -7.16 9.11
C SER A 181 10.44 -6.12 9.17
N ALA A 182 11.51 -6.28 8.36
CA ALA A 182 12.56 -5.29 8.24
C ALA A 182 12.05 -3.96 7.64
N PHE A 183 11.20 -4.05 6.62
CA PHE A 183 10.52 -2.87 6.07
C PHE A 183 9.65 -2.19 7.13
N LEU A 184 8.84 -2.94 7.87
CA LEU A 184 8.01 -2.41 8.95
C LEU A 184 8.84 -1.74 10.05
N THR A 185 9.97 -2.36 10.43
CA THR A 185 10.88 -1.79 11.44
C THR A 185 11.40 -0.42 11.03
N ASN A 186 11.59 -0.19 9.72
CA ASN A 186 12.06 1.08 9.17
C ASN A 186 10.95 2.11 8.90
N THR A 187 9.68 1.73 8.94
CA THR A 187 8.58 2.60 8.45
C THR A 187 7.49 2.87 9.48
N VAL A 188 7.16 1.91 10.35
CA VAL A 188 6.16 2.09 11.42
C VAL A 188 6.48 3.27 12.35
N PRO A 189 7.75 3.52 12.77
CA PRO A 189 8.08 4.68 13.58
C PRO A 189 7.80 6.03 12.91
N TYR A 190 7.60 6.03 11.59
CA TYR A 190 7.30 7.23 10.79
C TYR A 190 5.84 7.30 10.33
N GLY A 191 4.97 6.43 10.89
CA GLY A 191 3.53 6.52 10.71
C GLY A 191 2.93 5.56 9.69
N LEU A 192 3.70 4.59 9.13
CA LEU A 192 3.08 3.48 8.40
C LEU A 192 2.24 2.66 9.38
N ASP A 193 0.93 2.61 9.19
CA ASP A 193 -0.02 1.96 10.09
C ASP A 193 -0.92 0.93 9.41
N THR A 194 -0.87 0.86 8.09
CA THR A 194 -1.71 -0.03 7.29
C THR A 194 -0.88 -0.82 6.28
N ILE A 195 -1.18 -2.11 6.13
CA ILE A 195 -0.54 -2.97 5.14
C ILE A 195 -1.54 -3.84 4.40
N ILE A 196 -1.30 -4.08 3.13
CA ILE A 196 -1.88 -5.18 2.37
C ILE A 196 -0.86 -6.32 2.42
N GLY A 197 -1.06 -7.23 3.37
CA GLY A 197 -0.11 -8.30 3.70
C GLY A 197 -0.63 -9.68 3.39
N THR A 198 0.14 -10.70 3.75
CA THR A 198 -0.23 -12.11 3.63
C THR A 198 -0.74 -12.63 4.96
N ALA A 199 -1.97 -13.16 4.96
CA ALA A 199 -2.54 -13.77 6.16
C ALA A 199 -1.66 -14.94 6.67
N GLY A 200 -1.50 -15.02 7.99
CA GLY A 200 -0.73 -16.07 8.65
C GLY A 200 0.78 -15.81 8.74
N ARG A 201 1.29 -14.68 8.21
CA ARG A 201 2.66 -14.26 8.48
C ARG A 201 2.78 -13.60 9.84
N ASN A 202 3.88 -13.87 10.53
CA ASN A 202 4.18 -13.30 11.83
C ASN A 202 5.01 -12.02 11.67
N TYR A 203 4.35 -10.90 11.40
CA TYR A 203 4.99 -9.58 11.32
C TYR A 203 5.43 -9.10 12.69
N GLN A 204 6.66 -8.58 12.78
CA GLN A 204 7.24 -8.10 14.03
C GLN A 204 8.23 -6.96 13.79
N MET A 205 8.44 -6.15 14.81
CA MET A 205 9.55 -5.20 14.84
C MET A 205 10.84 -5.98 15.14
N LEU A 206 11.80 -5.93 14.24
CA LEU A 206 13.05 -6.69 14.38
C LEU A 206 14.06 -5.95 15.29
N PRO A 207 14.79 -6.67 16.15
CA PRO A 207 15.88 -6.07 16.90
C PRO A 207 17.04 -5.68 15.96
N MET A 208 17.82 -4.67 16.36
CA MET A 208 18.88 -4.08 15.52
C MET A 208 20.01 -5.04 15.14
N ASP A 209 20.20 -6.11 15.90
CA ASP A 209 21.19 -7.17 15.64
C ASP A 209 20.65 -8.29 14.75
N ASN A 210 19.40 -8.19 14.29
CA ASN A 210 18.83 -9.18 13.36
C ASN A 210 19.55 -9.12 12.00
N PRO A 211 20.11 -10.24 11.50
CA PRO A 211 20.93 -10.23 10.28
C PRO A 211 20.15 -9.82 9.02
N VAL A 212 18.85 -10.15 8.93
CA VAL A 212 18.02 -9.75 7.80
C VAL A 212 17.72 -8.24 7.83
N LEU A 213 17.48 -7.66 9.03
CA LEU A 213 17.32 -6.22 9.17
C LEU A 213 18.62 -5.48 8.79
N GLN A 214 19.79 -6.00 9.19
CA GLN A 214 21.07 -5.40 8.85
C GLN A 214 21.31 -5.43 7.33
N ALA A 215 21.09 -6.58 6.68
CA ALA A 215 21.22 -6.69 5.23
C ALA A 215 20.18 -5.79 4.50
N PHE A 216 18.94 -5.72 4.99
CA PHE A 216 17.95 -4.80 4.45
C PHE A 216 18.41 -3.34 4.54
N ASN A 217 18.92 -2.91 5.70
CA ASN A 217 19.42 -1.55 5.91
C ASN A 217 20.65 -1.23 5.05
N GLU A 218 21.54 -2.20 4.84
CA GLU A 218 22.66 -2.07 3.93
C GLU A 218 22.19 -1.91 2.48
N THR A 219 21.27 -2.75 2.04
CA THR A 219 20.66 -2.66 0.71
C THR A 219 20.06 -1.29 0.44
N MET A 220 19.46 -0.63 1.45
CA MET A 220 18.91 0.73 1.30
C MET A 220 19.98 1.80 1.01
N GLN A 221 21.26 1.51 1.15
CA GLN A 221 22.39 2.42 0.86
C GLN A 221 23.09 2.09 -0.46
N LEU A 222 22.73 0.98 -1.10
CA LEU A 222 23.31 0.49 -2.34
C LEU A 222 22.40 0.83 -3.54
N THR A 223 22.94 0.72 -4.73
CA THR A 223 22.24 0.92 -6.00
C THR A 223 22.51 -0.22 -6.96
N ASP A 224 21.67 -0.36 -7.99
CA ASP A 224 21.86 -1.29 -9.08
C ASP A 224 22.09 -2.74 -8.63
N ILE A 225 23.10 -3.38 -9.24
CA ILE A 225 23.42 -4.78 -9.01
C ILE A 225 23.91 -5.04 -7.58
N ASP A 226 24.56 -4.08 -6.93
CA ASP A 226 25.13 -4.25 -5.59
C ASP A 226 23.99 -4.40 -4.57
N ALA A 227 22.89 -3.68 -4.73
CA ALA A 227 21.69 -3.83 -3.91
C ALA A 227 21.09 -5.25 -4.05
N LEU A 228 21.00 -5.78 -5.28
CA LEU A 228 20.50 -7.14 -5.52
C LEU A 228 21.42 -8.21 -4.91
N LEU A 229 22.72 -8.07 -5.07
CA LEU A 229 23.71 -9.01 -4.51
C LEU A 229 23.65 -9.05 -2.99
N CYS A 230 23.52 -7.90 -2.33
CA CYS A 230 23.36 -7.82 -0.87
C CYS A 230 22.16 -8.65 -0.36
N ILE A 231 21.01 -8.56 -1.01
CA ILE A 231 19.85 -9.39 -0.67
C ILE A 231 20.05 -10.86 -1.01
N GLN A 232 20.73 -11.18 -2.12
CA GLN A 232 21.01 -12.56 -2.51
C GLN A 232 21.90 -13.29 -1.50
N GLU A 233 22.80 -12.61 -0.85
CA GLU A 233 23.65 -13.18 0.20
C GLU A 233 22.87 -13.79 1.39
N LEU A 234 21.62 -13.39 1.58
CA LEU A 234 20.76 -13.99 2.61
C LEU A 234 20.32 -15.42 2.27
N TYR A 235 20.37 -15.85 0.98
CA TYR A 235 19.82 -17.14 0.57
C TYR A 235 20.65 -17.90 -0.48
N GLN A 236 21.72 -17.32 -1.00
CA GLN A 236 22.73 -17.94 -1.88
C GLN A 236 24.10 -17.89 -1.20
#